data_694024d25749c74b142aace7cec86418
#
_entry.id   694024d25749c74b142aace7cec86418
#
_cell.length_a   1.000
_cell.length_b   1.000
_cell.length_c   1.000
_cell.angle_alpha   90.00
_cell.angle_beta   90.00
_cell.angle_gamma   90.00
#
_symmetry.space_group_name_H-M   'P 1'
#
loop_
_entity.id
_entity.type
_entity.pdbx_description
1 polymer ?
#
loop_
_entity_poly.entity_id
_entity_poly.type
_entity_poly.pdbx_seq_one_letter_code
_entity_poly.pdbx_strand_id
1 'polypeptide(L)'
;MTLPKQGKLLRIFIGESDKYEGAPLFEWIVHEAHRQGLAGATVVRGLEGFGAHSRLHTAKILRLSTDLPVVIEIVDTEEKIEAFLSTIDHAIDEGLATLEKVEVHFYRSGR
;
A
#
# COMPACT_ATOMS: atom_id res chain seq x y z
N MET A 1 19.37 9.53 2.42
CA MET A 1 18.04 9.96 2.83
C MET A 1 17.85 9.79 4.32
N THR A 2 17.27 10.76 4.98
CA THR A 2 16.95 10.70 6.41
C THR A 2 15.45 10.88 6.60
N LEU A 3 14.91 10.25 7.64
CA LEU A 3 13.52 10.47 8.04
C LEU A 3 13.52 11.16 9.42
N PRO A 4 12.60 12.08 9.65
CA PRO A 4 12.44 12.64 10.98
C PRO A 4 11.92 11.57 11.94
N LYS A 5 12.07 11.80 13.24
CA LYS A 5 11.58 10.89 14.26
C LYS A 5 10.06 10.68 14.17
N GLN A 6 9.32 11.71 13.77
CA GLN A 6 7.87 11.68 13.62
C GLN A 6 7.52 11.49 12.15
N GLY A 7 6.72 10.48 11.86
CA GLY A 7 6.26 10.20 10.50
C GLY A 7 4.82 9.78 10.46
N LYS A 8 4.40 9.37 9.27
CA LYS A 8 3.08 8.80 9.04
C LYS A 8 3.22 7.41 8.43
N LEU A 9 2.39 6.50 8.88
CA LEU A 9 2.24 5.20 8.24
C LEU A 9 0.99 5.23 7.38
N LEU A 10 1.19 5.02 6.10
CA LEU A 10 0.09 4.84 5.14
C LEU A 10 -0.10 3.35 4.92
N ARG A 11 -1.35 2.89 5.06
CA ARG A 11 -1.74 1.55 4.65
C ARG A 11 -2.79 1.65 3.58
N ILE A 12 -2.59 0.94 2.48
CA ILE A 12 -3.53 0.90 1.37
C ILE A 12 -4.01 -0.54 1.22
N PHE A 13 -5.31 -0.74 1.35
CA PHE A 13 -5.95 -2.06 1.28
C PHE A 13 -6.67 -2.17 -0.06
N ILE A 14 -6.20 -3.08 -0.91
CA ILE A 14 -6.77 -3.34 -2.24
C ILE A 14 -6.80 -4.84 -2.48
N GLY A 15 -7.34 -5.26 -3.62
CA GLY A 15 -7.34 -6.65 -4.03
C GLY A 15 -6.14 -6.98 -4.90
N GLU A 16 -5.67 -8.20 -4.80
CA GLU A 16 -4.52 -8.65 -5.58
C GLU A 16 -4.80 -8.57 -7.10
N SER A 17 -6.04 -8.80 -7.50
CA SER A 17 -6.41 -8.77 -8.92
C SER A 17 -6.78 -7.38 -9.43
N ASP A 18 -6.81 -6.36 -8.58
CA ASP A 18 -7.07 -5.00 -9.02
C ASP A 18 -6.01 -4.55 -10.01
N LYS A 19 -6.43 -3.82 -11.04
CA LYS A 19 -5.54 -3.39 -12.11
C LYS A 19 -5.64 -1.89 -12.35
N TYR A 20 -4.56 -1.35 -12.90
CA TYR A 20 -4.53 0.01 -13.41
C TYR A 20 -3.79 -0.02 -14.74
N GLU A 21 -4.47 0.41 -15.81
CA GLU A 21 -3.93 0.41 -17.18
C GLU A 21 -3.30 -0.92 -17.58
N GLY A 22 -3.97 -2.03 -17.22
CA GLY A 22 -3.55 -3.37 -17.59
C GLY A 22 -2.49 -4.00 -16.70
N ALA A 23 -1.94 -3.26 -15.74
CA ALA A 23 -0.95 -3.78 -14.81
C ALA A 23 -1.57 -4.02 -13.42
N PRO A 24 -1.00 -4.92 -12.62
CA PRO A 24 -1.46 -5.07 -11.25
C PRO A 24 -1.37 -3.75 -10.50
N LEU A 25 -2.46 -3.34 -9.87
CA LEU A 25 -2.52 -2.06 -9.18
C LEU A 25 -1.47 -1.95 -8.08
N PHE A 26 -1.27 -3.04 -7.30
CA PHE A 26 -0.31 -2.99 -6.20
C PHE A 26 1.12 -2.75 -6.70
N GLU A 27 1.48 -3.34 -7.84
CA GLU A 27 2.80 -3.11 -8.44
C GLU A 27 2.94 -1.67 -8.91
N TRP A 28 1.91 -1.14 -9.56
CA TRP A 28 1.93 0.24 -10.03
C TRP A 28 2.11 1.21 -8.86
N ILE A 29 1.40 0.99 -7.75
CA ILE A 29 1.53 1.84 -6.56
C ILE A 29 2.95 1.80 -6.00
N VAL A 30 3.54 0.60 -5.89
CA VAL A 30 4.91 0.46 -5.37
C VAL A 30 5.92 1.15 -6.28
N HIS A 31 5.78 0.99 -7.60
CA HIS A 31 6.67 1.66 -8.56
C HIS A 31 6.53 3.17 -8.49
N GLU A 32 5.31 3.68 -8.32
CA GLU A 32 5.09 5.12 -8.15
C GLU A 32 5.74 5.63 -6.85
N ALA A 33 5.63 4.87 -5.76
CA ALA A 33 6.28 5.23 -4.51
C ALA A 33 7.80 5.32 -4.69
N HIS A 34 8.38 4.35 -5.40
CA HIS A 34 9.81 4.35 -5.69
C HIS A 34 10.20 5.55 -6.56
N ARG A 35 9.43 5.80 -7.62
CA ARG A 35 9.69 6.91 -8.55
C ARG A 35 9.61 8.26 -7.85
N GLN A 36 8.69 8.43 -6.92
CA GLN A 36 8.51 9.69 -6.21
C GLN A 36 9.47 9.86 -5.01
N GLY A 37 10.34 8.88 -4.79
CA GLY A 37 11.37 8.99 -3.77
C GLY A 37 10.87 8.81 -2.33
N LEU A 38 9.81 8.04 -2.14
CA LEU A 38 9.38 7.68 -0.80
C LEU A 38 10.41 6.75 -0.14
N ALA A 39 10.44 6.77 1.18
CA ALA A 39 11.46 6.06 1.95
C ALA A 39 11.45 4.54 1.77
N GLY A 40 10.30 3.97 1.46
CA GLY A 40 10.18 2.54 1.21
C GLY A 40 8.72 2.16 1.05
N ALA A 41 8.48 0.93 0.60
CA ALA A 41 7.14 0.39 0.48
C ALA A 41 7.22 -1.12 0.65
N THR A 42 6.27 -1.69 1.36
CA THR A 42 6.17 -3.13 1.58
C THR A 42 4.77 -3.59 1.20
N VAL A 43 4.70 -4.70 0.46
CA VAL A 43 3.42 -5.30 0.08
C VAL A 43 3.24 -6.60 0.85
N VAL A 44 2.10 -6.73 1.51
CA VAL A 44 1.76 -7.93 2.26
C VAL A 44 0.47 -8.50 1.68
N ARG A 45 0.46 -9.79 1.43
CA ARG A 45 -0.74 -10.49 0.98
C ARG A 45 -1.48 -11.03 2.19
N GLY A 46 -2.78 -10.73 2.29
CA GLY A 46 -3.63 -11.28 3.34
C GLY A 46 -4.06 -12.71 2.99
N LEU A 47 -4.31 -13.51 4.01
CA LEU A 47 -4.76 -14.88 3.81
C LEU A 47 -6.26 -14.96 3.56
N GLU A 48 -7.01 -13.96 4.00
CA GLU A 48 -8.44 -13.93 3.92
C GLU A 48 -8.93 -12.51 4.19
N GLY A 49 -10.05 -12.12 3.59
CA GLY A 49 -10.63 -10.84 3.90
C GLY A 49 -11.75 -10.46 2.93
N PHE A 50 -12.41 -9.34 3.24
CA PHE A 50 -13.40 -8.76 2.34
C PHE A 50 -13.36 -7.24 2.49
N GLY A 51 -13.75 -6.55 1.44
CA GLY A 51 -13.77 -5.10 1.42
C GLY A 51 -15.16 -4.56 1.13
N ALA A 52 -15.23 -3.43 0.44
CA ALA A 52 -16.48 -2.71 0.17
C ALA A 52 -17.56 -3.56 -0.51
N HIS A 53 -17.18 -4.53 -1.33
CA HIS A 53 -18.13 -5.44 -1.96
C HIS A 53 -18.61 -6.56 -1.05
N SER A 54 -18.03 -6.68 0.15
CA SER A 54 -18.37 -7.74 1.12
C SER A 54 -18.20 -9.15 0.59
N ARG A 55 -17.40 -9.32 -0.45
CA ARG A 55 -17.10 -10.63 -1.00
C ARG A 55 -15.88 -11.21 -0.30
N LEU A 56 -16.07 -12.34 0.37
CA LEU A 56 -15.02 -13.00 1.11
C LEU A 56 -14.03 -13.71 0.18
N HIS A 57 -12.75 -13.40 0.36
CA HIS A 57 -11.64 -14.04 -0.35
C HIS A 57 -10.74 -14.72 0.67
N THR A 58 -10.42 -15.98 0.45
CA THR A 58 -9.60 -16.77 1.37
C THR A 58 -8.70 -17.72 0.61
N ALA A 59 -7.49 -17.91 1.12
CA ALA A 59 -6.52 -18.83 0.53
C ALA A 59 -7.00 -20.28 0.51
N LYS A 60 -7.89 -20.66 1.43
CA LYS A 60 -8.44 -22.03 1.46
C LYS A 60 -9.35 -22.32 0.29
N ILE A 61 -10.11 -21.34 -0.16
CA ILE A 61 -11.02 -21.48 -1.30
C ILE A 61 -10.24 -21.32 -2.58
N LEU A 62 -9.04 -20.86 -2.48
CA LEU A 62 -8.30 -20.17 -3.51
C LEU A 62 -7.29 -20.92 -4.28
N ARG A 63 -7.42 -22.17 -4.39
CA ARG A 63 -6.85 -22.81 -5.55
C ARG A 63 -7.53 -22.32 -6.82
N LEU A 64 -8.65 -21.57 -6.65
CA LEU A 64 -9.48 -21.08 -7.76
C LEU A 64 -9.70 -19.57 -7.77
N SER A 65 -9.26 -18.84 -6.74
CA SER A 65 -9.40 -17.40 -6.69
C SER A 65 -8.03 -16.76 -6.52
N THR A 66 -7.75 -15.75 -7.33
CA THR A 66 -6.49 -15.02 -7.32
C THR A 66 -6.63 -13.65 -6.65
N ASP A 67 -7.79 -13.37 -6.08
CA ASP A 67 -8.07 -12.05 -5.54
C ASP A 67 -8.01 -12.02 -4.02
N LEU A 68 -6.81 -12.21 -3.47
CA LEU A 68 -6.59 -12.04 -2.05
C LEU A 68 -6.44 -10.57 -1.69
N PRO A 69 -6.74 -10.19 -0.45
CA PRO A 69 -6.48 -8.82 -0.02
C PRO A 69 -4.98 -8.56 0.03
N VAL A 70 -4.59 -7.35 -0.36
CA VAL A 70 -3.20 -6.90 -0.35
C VAL A 70 -3.13 -5.61 0.43
N VAL A 71 -2.12 -5.48 1.28
CA VAL A 71 -1.86 -4.26 2.05
C VAL A 71 -0.50 -3.71 1.64
N ILE A 72 -0.49 -2.44 1.26
CA ILE A 72 0.76 -1.72 0.96
C ILE A 72 1.03 -0.80 2.13
N GLU A 73 2.23 -0.89 2.70
CA GLU A 73 2.63 -0.07 3.84
C GLU A 73 3.79 0.83 3.46
N ILE A 74 3.67 2.12 3.77
CA ILE A 74 4.68 3.13 3.47
C ILE A 74 4.80 4.05 4.68
N VAL A 75 6.03 4.28 5.14
CA VAL A 75 6.32 5.27 6.19
C VAL A 75 7.14 6.38 5.56
N ASP A 76 6.70 7.62 5.75
CA ASP A 76 7.44 8.81 5.32
C ASP A 76 6.90 10.02 6.08
N THR A 77 7.34 11.21 5.69
CA THR A 77 6.81 12.45 6.26
C THR A 77 5.36 12.65 5.84
N GLU A 78 4.62 13.41 6.64
CA GLU A 78 3.23 13.74 6.32
C GLU A 78 3.10 14.39 4.95
N GLU A 79 3.99 15.33 4.62
CA GLU A 79 3.94 16.06 3.35
C GLU A 79 4.14 15.12 2.16
N LYS A 80 5.09 14.22 2.24
CA LYS A 80 5.34 13.27 1.15
C LYS A 80 4.20 12.25 1.01
N ILE A 81 3.66 11.79 2.12
CA ILE A 81 2.53 10.85 2.10
C ILE A 81 1.31 11.52 1.46
N GLU A 82 0.99 12.74 1.84
CA GLU A 82 -0.17 13.46 1.26
C GLU A 82 0.01 13.72 -0.23
N ALA A 83 1.21 14.14 -0.64
CA ALA A 83 1.51 14.34 -2.06
C ALA A 83 1.38 13.03 -2.83
N PHE A 84 1.87 11.93 -2.27
CA PHE A 84 1.77 10.63 -2.89
C PHE A 84 0.31 10.18 -3.05
N LEU A 85 -0.50 10.32 -2.01
CA LEU A 85 -1.93 9.98 -2.06
C LEU A 85 -2.64 10.75 -3.16
N SER A 86 -2.33 12.04 -3.31
CA SER A 86 -2.93 12.87 -4.37
C SER A 86 -2.60 12.34 -5.76
N THR A 87 -1.41 11.77 -5.95
CA THR A 87 -1.00 11.28 -7.27
C THR A 87 -1.57 9.90 -7.60
N ILE A 88 -1.88 9.07 -6.59
CA ILE A 88 -2.41 7.72 -6.85
C ILE A 88 -3.92 7.63 -6.72
N ASP A 89 -4.58 8.67 -6.22
CA ASP A 89 -6.02 8.65 -5.95
C ASP A 89 -6.85 8.19 -7.16
N HIS A 90 -6.53 8.71 -8.34
CA HIS A 90 -7.27 8.41 -9.56
C HIS A 90 -7.17 6.94 -10.01
N ALA A 91 -6.17 6.22 -9.54
CA ALA A 91 -5.93 4.84 -9.95
C ALA A 91 -6.67 3.82 -9.08
N ILE A 92 -7.19 4.25 -7.94
CA ILE A 92 -7.84 3.35 -6.97
C ILE A 92 -9.34 3.57 -7.02
N ASP A 93 -10.04 2.66 -7.70
CA ASP A 93 -11.51 2.74 -7.81
C ASP A 93 -12.17 2.18 -6.56
N GLU A 94 -11.56 1.20 -5.93
CA GLU A 94 -12.08 0.53 -4.75
C GLU A 94 -10.92 0.20 -3.82
N GLY A 95 -11.08 0.50 -2.56
CA GLY A 95 -10.04 0.22 -1.58
C GLY A 95 -10.22 1.08 -0.33
N LEU A 96 -9.26 0.96 0.55
CA LEU A 96 -9.23 1.71 1.80
C LEU A 96 -7.81 2.21 2.00
N ALA A 97 -7.67 3.47 2.36
CA ALA A 97 -6.37 4.01 2.76
C ALA A 97 -6.49 4.59 4.15
N THR A 98 -5.56 4.24 5.01
CA THR A 98 -5.54 4.74 6.39
C THR A 98 -4.20 5.39 6.68
N LEU A 99 -4.21 6.38 7.55
CA LEU A 99 -3.02 7.06 8.02
C LEU A 99 -2.97 6.99 9.53
N GLU A 100 -1.79 6.76 10.08
CA GLU A 100 -1.58 6.88 11.51
C GLU A 100 -0.20 7.45 11.79
N LYS A 101 -0.08 8.13 12.91
CA LYS A 101 1.21 8.69 13.34
C LYS A 101 2.10 7.57 13.80
N VAL A 102 3.37 7.63 13.41
CA VAL A 102 4.37 6.66 13.87
C VAL A 102 5.60 7.40 14.34
N GLU A 103 6.32 6.76 15.26
CA GLU A 103 7.61 7.23 15.70
C GLU A 103 8.68 6.39 15.01
N VAL A 104 9.55 7.02 14.25
CA VAL A 104 10.63 6.33 13.55
C VAL A 104 11.82 6.24 14.48
N HIS A 105 12.18 5.03 14.87
CA HIS A 105 13.30 4.81 15.76
C HIS A 105 14.63 4.90 15.02
N PHE A 106 14.72 4.24 13.87
CA PHE A 106 15.81 4.44 12.94
C PHE A 106 15.36 4.12 11.52
N TYR A 107 16.09 4.69 10.56
CA TYR A 107 15.92 4.40 9.14
C TYR A 107 17.29 4.53 8.49
N ARG A 108 17.84 3.43 8.00
CA ARG A 108 19.17 3.42 7.42
C ARG A 108 19.34 2.25 6.46
N SER A 109 20.22 2.39 5.49
CA SER A 109 20.49 1.36 4.49
C SER A 109 21.73 0.53 4.80
N GLY A 110 22.37 0.77 5.94
CA GLY A 110 23.58 0.07 6.36
C GLY A 110 24.27 0.85 7.46
N ARG A 111 25.39 0.38 7.89
CA ARG A 111 26.20 1.05 8.92
C ARG A 111 27.59 1.33 8.42
#